data_baad6e039a6d9332fb41c47ebdd5242a
#
_entry.id   baad6e039a6d9332fb41c47ebdd5242a
#
_cell.length_a   1.000
_cell.length_b   1.000
_cell.length_c   1.000
_cell.angle_alpha   90.00
_cell.angle_beta   90.00
_cell.angle_gamma   90.00
#
_symmetry.space_group_name_H-M   'P 1'
#
loop_
_entity.id
_entity.type
_entity.pdbx_description
1 polymer ?
#
loop_
_entity_poly.entity_id
_entity_poly.type
_entity_poly.pdbx_seq_one_letter_code
_entity_poly.pdbx_strand_id
1 'polypeptide(L)'
;MEEEQVNVAGNEVIVKATIGGESIFTRSYPAGDAEGQKQFADYSQIGICQNGGDARKFELKNSVWEIKDSKGPMKWETDAPVFKAFYPYTSYSSGVNSYDKGYIDQNQTKEDFLARSDYMTATKTYTTIPENRQLDLTFERKTARVVVNITASSFTNEFTNLNLNDVYVFSQTNIPATPVGDVKEITAYHDGYGVNGKPWIALVAPNAADADKNFIGVKVYSDEYGEYGKMLYVKGIPNLEAGKSYTYNLK
;
A
#
# COMPACT_ATOMS: atom_id res chain seq x y z
N MET A 1 -23.34 -1.73 -25.52
CA MET A 1 -22.53 -0.58 -25.15
C MET A 1 -21.37 -0.59 -26.11
N GLU A 2 -21.36 0.35 -27.02
CA GLU A 2 -20.25 0.53 -27.97
C GLU A 2 -19.05 1.04 -27.18
N GLU A 3 -17.93 0.33 -27.23
CA GLU A 3 -16.65 0.86 -26.77
C GLU A 3 -16.29 2.05 -27.68
N GLU A 4 -16.26 3.25 -27.11
CA GLU A 4 -15.73 4.42 -27.78
C GLU A 4 -14.29 4.10 -28.19
N GLN A 5 -14.06 3.89 -29.49
CA GLN A 5 -12.72 3.80 -30.03
C GLN A 5 -12.06 5.18 -29.87
N VAL A 6 -11.19 5.30 -28.87
CA VAL A 6 -10.30 6.45 -28.73
C VAL A 6 -9.43 6.50 -29.98
N ASN A 7 -9.67 7.50 -30.84
CA ASN A 7 -8.91 7.70 -32.06
C ASN A 7 -7.49 8.17 -31.69
N VAL A 8 -6.57 7.23 -31.56
CA VAL A 8 -5.18 7.50 -31.15
C VAL A 8 -4.42 8.02 -32.35
N ALA A 9 -4.22 9.33 -32.37
CA ALA A 9 -3.36 9.97 -33.35
C ALA A 9 -1.89 9.65 -33.05
N GLY A 10 -1.31 8.72 -33.81
CA GLY A 10 0.13 8.48 -33.77
C GLY A 10 0.59 7.27 -32.95
N ASN A 11 1.81 7.33 -32.41
CA ASN A 11 2.51 6.24 -31.71
C ASN A 11 2.41 6.36 -30.17
N GLU A 12 1.32 6.91 -29.65
CA GLU A 12 1.14 7.17 -28.21
C GLU A 12 0.78 5.89 -27.45
N VAL A 13 1.22 5.80 -26.18
CA VAL A 13 0.92 4.71 -25.27
C VAL A 13 -0.41 4.97 -24.58
N ILE A 14 -1.38 4.07 -24.78
CA ILE A 14 -2.64 4.06 -24.01
C ILE A 14 -2.44 3.13 -22.82
N VAL A 15 -2.61 3.66 -21.61
CA VAL A 15 -2.40 2.87 -20.39
C VAL A 15 -3.70 2.24 -19.90
N LYS A 16 -3.66 0.93 -19.63
CA LYS A 16 -4.66 0.21 -18.85
C LYS A 16 -3.95 -0.47 -17.68
N ALA A 17 -4.33 -0.15 -16.46
CA ALA A 17 -3.70 -0.68 -15.27
C ALA A 17 -4.74 -1.30 -14.34
N THR A 18 -4.42 -2.49 -13.82
CA THR A 18 -5.20 -3.24 -12.84
C THR A 18 -4.30 -3.67 -11.69
N ILE A 19 -4.90 -4.03 -10.56
CA ILE A 19 -4.20 -4.59 -9.41
C ILE A 19 -4.44 -6.10 -9.41
N GLY A 20 -3.36 -6.88 -9.49
CA GLY A 20 -3.38 -8.34 -9.45
C GLY A 20 -3.33 -8.89 -8.03
N GLY A 21 -3.34 -10.22 -7.94
CA GLY A 21 -3.29 -10.97 -6.70
C GLY A 21 -4.66 -11.44 -6.21
N GLU A 22 -4.64 -12.33 -5.22
CA GLU A 22 -5.86 -12.75 -4.54
C GLU A 22 -6.41 -11.60 -3.72
N SER A 23 -7.72 -11.41 -3.74
CA SER A 23 -8.41 -10.42 -2.94
C SER A 23 -8.54 -10.90 -1.49
N ILE A 24 -7.43 -10.95 -0.77
CA ILE A 24 -7.40 -11.30 0.66
C ILE A 24 -7.58 -10.09 1.57
N PHE A 25 -7.68 -8.89 1.00
CA PHE A 25 -7.94 -7.68 1.74
C PHE A 25 -9.45 -7.48 1.90
N THR A 26 -10.03 -8.08 2.92
CA THR A 26 -11.46 -7.97 3.22
C THR A 26 -11.82 -6.63 3.87
N ARG A 27 -11.31 -5.54 3.43
CA ARG A 27 -11.79 -4.16 3.59
C ARG A 27 -10.75 -3.14 3.18
N SER A 28 -11.20 -2.31 2.30
CA SER A 28 -10.89 -0.91 2.05
C SER A 28 -9.45 -0.42 2.21
N TYR A 29 -8.70 -0.52 1.19
CA TYR A 29 -8.07 0.60 0.57
C TYR A 29 -7.62 0.16 -0.82
N PRO A 30 -7.99 0.83 -1.87
CA PRO A 30 -8.83 2.02 -2.00
C PRO A 30 -10.33 1.76 -2.03
N ALA A 31 -10.84 0.53 -2.04
CA ALA A 31 -12.27 0.25 -2.09
C ALA A 31 -12.71 -0.80 -1.06
N GLY A 32 -13.96 -0.68 -0.61
CA GLY A 32 -14.53 -1.46 0.49
C GLY A 32 -14.84 -2.92 0.18
N ASP A 33 -14.71 -3.37 -1.06
CA ASP A 33 -14.98 -4.75 -1.48
C ASP A 33 -13.79 -5.39 -2.22
N ALA A 34 -13.89 -6.70 -2.42
CA ALA A 34 -12.84 -7.49 -3.03
C ALA A 34 -12.54 -7.09 -4.48
N GLU A 35 -13.52 -6.67 -5.24
CA GLU A 35 -13.34 -6.25 -6.64
C GLU A 35 -12.77 -4.83 -6.72
N GLY A 36 -13.21 -3.93 -5.83
CA GLY A 36 -12.67 -2.58 -5.76
C GLY A 36 -11.19 -2.54 -5.38
N GLN A 37 -10.69 -3.53 -4.61
CA GLN A 37 -9.27 -3.62 -4.27
C GLN A 37 -8.38 -4.05 -5.46
N LYS A 38 -8.96 -4.47 -6.57
CA LYS A 38 -8.26 -4.76 -7.83
C LYS A 38 -8.23 -3.56 -8.77
N GLN A 39 -8.80 -2.43 -8.36
CA GLN A 39 -8.91 -1.21 -9.15
C GLN A 39 -8.23 -0.05 -8.44
N PHE A 40 -7.69 0.85 -9.22
CA PHE A 40 -7.18 2.13 -8.72
C PHE A 40 -8.36 3.10 -8.54
N ALA A 41 -8.32 3.89 -7.48
CA ALA A 41 -9.25 4.99 -7.29
C ALA A 41 -8.92 6.16 -8.23
N ASP A 42 -9.91 6.99 -8.55
CA ASP A 42 -9.66 8.24 -9.27
C ASP A 42 -8.61 9.08 -8.53
N TYR A 43 -7.80 9.78 -9.30
CA TYR A 43 -6.62 10.54 -8.87
C TYR A 43 -5.44 9.70 -8.35
N SER A 44 -5.51 8.39 -8.43
CA SER A 44 -4.31 7.54 -8.23
C SER A 44 -3.24 7.91 -9.23
N GLN A 45 -1.98 7.94 -8.78
CA GLN A 45 -0.83 8.32 -9.60
C GLN A 45 0.18 7.19 -9.68
N ILE A 46 0.58 6.83 -10.90
CA ILE A 46 1.59 5.81 -11.18
C ILE A 46 2.77 6.39 -11.94
N GLY A 47 3.94 5.81 -11.74
CA GLY A 47 5.12 6.06 -12.55
C GLY A 47 5.32 4.94 -13.56
N ILE A 48 5.60 5.27 -14.82
CA ILE A 48 5.90 4.31 -15.88
C ILE A 48 7.24 4.66 -16.52
N CYS A 49 8.17 3.71 -16.51
CA CYS A 49 9.45 3.77 -17.20
C CYS A 49 9.40 2.87 -18.43
N GLN A 50 9.90 3.33 -19.56
CA GLN A 50 10.09 2.52 -20.78
C GLN A 50 11.57 2.32 -21.01
N ASN A 51 12.01 1.09 -21.24
CA ASN A 51 13.39 0.71 -21.57
C ASN A 51 14.46 1.27 -20.60
N GLY A 52 14.10 1.39 -19.31
CA GLY A 52 15.02 1.94 -18.29
C GLY A 52 15.15 3.47 -18.30
N GLY A 53 14.34 4.17 -19.08
CA GLY A 53 14.27 5.63 -19.07
C GLY A 53 13.60 6.20 -17.80
N ASP A 54 13.49 7.51 -17.75
CA ASP A 54 12.85 8.24 -16.65
C ASP A 54 11.39 7.84 -16.46
N ALA A 55 10.95 7.82 -15.20
CA ALA A 55 9.56 7.58 -14.90
C ALA A 55 8.67 8.74 -15.39
N ARG A 56 7.64 8.39 -16.15
CA ARG A 56 6.58 9.28 -16.59
C ARG A 56 5.41 9.17 -15.65
N LYS A 57 4.85 10.29 -15.22
CA LYS A 57 3.73 10.36 -14.28
C LYS A 57 2.40 10.25 -15.02
N PHE A 58 1.59 9.29 -14.59
CA PHE A 58 0.20 9.14 -15.03
C PHE A 58 -0.75 9.27 -13.84
N GLU A 59 -1.93 9.82 -14.07
CA GLU A 59 -3.00 9.97 -13.09
C GLU A 59 -4.30 9.39 -13.66
N LEU A 60 -5.01 8.61 -12.86
CA LEU A 60 -6.31 8.08 -13.22
C LEU A 60 -7.38 9.16 -13.04
N LYS A 61 -8.17 9.40 -14.08
CA LYS A 61 -9.31 10.30 -14.03
C LYS A 61 -10.44 9.76 -14.91
N ASN A 62 -11.63 9.59 -14.33
CA ASN A 62 -12.79 9.05 -15.05
C ASN A 62 -12.45 7.73 -15.78
N SER A 63 -11.75 6.82 -15.12
CA SER A 63 -11.29 5.53 -15.67
C SER A 63 -10.25 5.62 -16.80
N VAL A 64 -9.68 6.79 -17.08
CA VAL A 64 -8.64 7.00 -18.09
C VAL A 64 -7.33 7.43 -17.42
N TRP A 65 -6.23 6.78 -17.78
CA TRP A 65 -4.90 7.18 -17.35
C TRP A 65 -4.36 8.31 -18.22
N GLU A 66 -4.29 9.50 -17.65
CA GLU A 66 -3.76 10.70 -18.32
C GLU A 66 -2.33 10.97 -17.89
N ILE A 67 -1.48 11.34 -18.82
CA ILE A 67 -0.12 11.79 -18.50
C ILE A 67 -0.16 13.16 -17.80
N LYS A 68 0.63 13.31 -16.74
CA LYS A 68 0.66 14.51 -15.88
C LYS A 68 2.07 15.08 -15.71
N ASP A 69 2.96 14.82 -16.63
CA ASP A 69 4.27 15.49 -16.66
C ASP A 69 4.37 16.47 -17.84
N SER A 70 5.40 17.30 -17.83
CA SER A 70 5.60 18.33 -18.86
C SER A 70 6.25 17.83 -20.16
N LYS A 71 6.56 16.53 -20.25
CA LYS A 71 7.30 15.94 -21.38
C LYS A 71 6.39 15.55 -22.56
N GLY A 72 5.07 15.81 -22.47
CA GLY A 72 4.09 15.44 -23.47
C GLY A 72 3.74 13.95 -23.49
N PRO A 73 3.01 13.44 -24.48
CA PRO A 73 2.56 12.04 -24.50
C PRO A 73 3.73 11.06 -24.53
N MET A 74 3.57 9.93 -23.84
CA MET A 74 4.50 8.82 -23.92
C MET A 74 4.29 8.07 -25.24
N LYS A 75 5.37 7.75 -25.94
CA LYS A 75 5.33 7.07 -27.24
C LYS A 75 6.01 5.71 -27.15
N TRP A 76 5.57 4.77 -27.99
CA TRP A 76 6.26 3.52 -28.18
C TRP A 76 7.60 3.80 -28.91
N GLU A 77 8.72 3.55 -28.22
CA GLU A 77 10.06 3.94 -28.72
C GLU A 77 10.73 2.84 -29.54
N THR A 78 10.41 1.57 -29.28
CA THR A 78 11.00 0.40 -29.95
C THR A 78 9.94 -0.64 -30.25
N ASP A 79 10.26 -1.61 -31.14
CA ASP A 79 9.34 -2.72 -31.46
C ASP A 79 9.21 -3.74 -30.34
N ALA A 80 10.18 -3.82 -29.43
CA ALA A 80 10.20 -4.75 -28.29
C ALA A 80 10.43 -4.01 -26.96
N PRO A 81 9.50 -3.13 -26.55
CA PRO A 81 9.71 -2.32 -25.36
C PRO A 81 9.47 -3.12 -24.05
N VAL A 82 10.24 -2.72 -23.03
CA VAL A 82 10.07 -3.16 -21.65
C VAL A 82 9.53 -2.00 -20.81
N PHE A 83 8.39 -2.20 -20.21
CA PHE A 83 7.80 -1.23 -19.29
C PHE A 83 7.94 -1.71 -17.85
N LYS A 84 8.36 -0.79 -16.98
CA LYS A 84 8.37 -0.96 -15.53
C LYS A 84 7.52 0.14 -14.92
N ALA A 85 6.60 -0.22 -14.02
CA ALA A 85 5.71 0.75 -13.41
C ALA A 85 5.63 0.55 -11.89
N PHE A 86 5.34 1.62 -11.17
CA PHE A 86 5.21 1.61 -9.72
C PHE A 86 4.07 2.52 -9.23
N TYR A 87 3.52 2.20 -8.10
CA TYR A 87 2.51 2.95 -7.36
C TYR A 87 2.89 3.00 -5.87
N PRO A 88 2.63 4.08 -5.17
CA PRO A 88 2.17 5.38 -5.67
C PRO A 88 3.33 6.15 -6.31
N TYR A 89 3.00 7.01 -7.29
CA TYR A 89 3.95 8.02 -7.77
C TYR A 89 4.00 9.17 -6.77
N THR A 90 5.15 9.42 -6.18
CA THR A 90 5.33 10.54 -5.26
C THR A 90 6.39 11.49 -5.81
N SER A 91 6.14 12.79 -5.69
CA SER A 91 7.04 13.84 -6.19
C SER A 91 8.17 14.20 -5.21
N TYR A 92 8.26 13.50 -4.08
CA TYR A 92 9.29 13.79 -3.09
C TYR A 92 10.62 13.19 -3.51
N SER A 93 11.61 14.04 -3.66
CA SER A 93 12.94 13.75 -4.21
C SER A 93 13.88 12.98 -3.27
N SER A 94 13.43 12.57 -2.11
CA SER A 94 14.28 11.94 -1.11
C SER A 94 13.76 10.59 -0.63
N GLY A 95 14.13 9.55 -1.30
CA GLY A 95 13.99 8.18 -0.80
C GLY A 95 12.68 7.47 -1.09
N VAL A 96 11.99 7.83 -2.11
CA VAL A 96 10.60 7.65 -2.31
C VAL A 96 10.29 6.62 -3.35
N ASN A 97 9.03 6.20 -3.41
CA ASN A 97 8.56 5.14 -4.26
C ASN A 97 9.04 5.31 -5.71
N SER A 98 9.73 4.32 -6.17
CA SER A 98 10.20 4.13 -7.53
C SER A 98 9.95 2.67 -7.90
N TYR A 99 10.33 2.26 -9.10
CA TYR A 99 10.19 0.85 -9.44
C TYR A 99 11.01 -0.09 -8.53
N ASP A 100 12.15 0.36 -8.06
CA ASP A 100 13.09 -0.47 -7.28
C ASP A 100 12.96 -0.29 -5.76
N LYS A 101 12.25 0.74 -5.30
CA LYS A 101 12.16 1.09 -3.87
C LYS A 101 10.78 1.60 -3.50
N GLY A 102 10.19 0.94 -2.51
CA GLY A 102 8.98 1.39 -1.83
C GLY A 102 9.28 1.97 -0.46
N TYR A 103 8.36 2.75 0.06
CA TYR A 103 8.43 3.33 1.39
C TYR A 103 7.11 3.11 2.14
N ILE A 104 7.23 2.81 3.43
CA ILE A 104 6.12 2.68 4.37
C ILE A 104 6.07 3.94 5.24
N ASP A 105 4.96 4.65 5.20
CA ASP A 105 4.72 5.79 6.08
C ASP A 105 4.54 5.29 7.52
N GLN A 106 5.27 5.89 8.46
CA GLN A 106 5.17 5.51 9.87
C GLN A 106 3.84 5.98 10.49
N ASN A 107 3.26 7.03 9.96
CA ASN A 107 1.95 7.51 10.37
C ASN A 107 0.90 7.07 9.36
N GLN A 108 0.16 6.01 9.66
CA GLN A 108 -0.93 5.52 8.82
C GLN A 108 -2.31 5.81 9.42
N THR A 109 -2.43 6.80 10.29
CA THR A 109 -3.71 7.15 10.96
C THR A 109 -4.79 7.67 10.04
N LYS A 110 -4.45 8.00 8.79
CA LYS A 110 -5.40 8.49 7.77
C LYS A 110 -5.32 7.63 6.51
N GLU A 111 -6.43 7.57 5.78
CA GLU A 111 -6.51 6.83 4.51
C GLU A 111 -5.43 7.23 3.51
N ASP A 112 -5.17 8.54 3.35
CA ASP A 112 -4.13 9.03 2.44
C ASP A 112 -2.73 8.53 2.80
N PHE A 113 -2.44 8.37 4.10
CA PHE A 113 -1.15 7.88 4.57
C PHE A 113 -1.03 6.37 4.38
N LEU A 114 -2.13 5.65 4.60
CA LEU A 114 -2.21 4.24 4.30
C LEU A 114 -2.03 4.01 2.79
N ALA A 115 -2.68 4.82 1.94
CA ALA A 115 -2.54 4.75 0.48
C ALA A 115 -1.11 4.93 -0.01
N ARG A 116 -0.39 5.89 0.57
CA ARG A 116 1.01 6.14 0.21
C ARG A 116 1.93 4.98 0.56
N SER A 117 1.49 4.13 1.50
CA SER A 117 2.19 2.92 1.90
C SER A 117 1.83 1.69 1.06
N ASP A 118 0.79 1.72 0.22
CA ASP A 118 0.38 0.58 -0.63
C ASP A 118 1.28 0.46 -1.88
N TYR A 119 2.57 0.20 -1.64
CA TYR A 119 3.54 0.10 -2.71
C TYR A 119 3.31 -1.12 -3.59
N MET A 120 3.22 -0.86 -4.90
CA MET A 120 3.00 -1.87 -5.94
C MET A 120 3.91 -1.66 -7.13
N THR A 121 4.25 -2.74 -7.84
CA THR A 121 5.01 -2.67 -9.09
C THR A 121 4.38 -3.51 -10.17
N ALA A 122 4.63 -3.14 -11.43
CA ALA A 122 4.28 -3.93 -12.61
C ALA A 122 5.44 -3.94 -13.60
N THR A 123 5.58 -5.06 -14.32
CA THR A 123 6.51 -5.16 -15.46
C THR A 123 5.77 -5.76 -16.64
N LYS A 124 5.96 -5.17 -17.82
CA LYS A 124 5.41 -5.70 -19.06
C LYS A 124 6.44 -5.61 -20.17
N THR A 125 6.65 -6.72 -20.85
CA THR A 125 7.51 -6.83 -22.04
C THR A 125 6.65 -7.17 -23.24
N TYR A 126 6.91 -6.48 -24.34
CA TYR A 126 6.28 -6.78 -25.61
C TYR A 126 7.34 -7.24 -26.62
N THR A 127 6.99 -8.15 -27.50
CA THR A 127 7.82 -8.57 -28.64
C THR A 127 7.54 -7.74 -29.88
N THR A 128 6.34 -7.15 -29.91
CA THR A 128 5.89 -6.23 -30.97
C THR A 128 4.95 -5.20 -30.35
N ILE A 129 4.85 -4.03 -30.94
CA ILE A 129 3.91 -2.99 -30.49
C ILE A 129 2.47 -3.49 -30.78
N PRO A 130 1.54 -3.49 -29.80
CA PRO A 130 0.15 -3.86 -30.03
C PRO A 130 -0.53 -2.91 -31.03
N GLU A 131 -1.39 -3.44 -31.89
CA GLU A 131 -2.11 -2.64 -32.88
C GLU A 131 -2.96 -1.52 -32.26
N ASN A 132 -3.59 -1.81 -31.13
CA ASN A 132 -4.37 -0.85 -30.36
C ASN A 132 -3.54 0.12 -29.50
N ARG A 133 -2.20 0.04 -29.56
CA ARG A 133 -1.28 0.87 -28.76
C ARG A 133 -1.52 0.81 -27.24
N GLN A 134 -2.18 -0.21 -26.74
CA GLN A 134 -2.51 -0.36 -25.34
C GLN A 134 -1.39 -1.06 -24.55
N LEU A 135 -0.98 -0.42 -23.46
CA LEU A 135 -0.08 -0.95 -22.44
C LEU A 135 -0.93 -1.52 -21.30
N ASP A 136 -1.01 -2.84 -21.21
CA ASP A 136 -1.69 -3.54 -20.12
C ASP A 136 -0.73 -3.80 -18.98
N LEU A 137 -0.95 -3.18 -17.83
CA LEU A 137 -0.17 -3.33 -16.62
C LEU A 137 -1.00 -4.04 -15.53
N THR A 138 -0.43 -5.09 -14.96
CA THR A 138 -0.98 -5.73 -13.76
C THR A 138 -0.01 -5.48 -12.61
N PHE A 139 -0.45 -4.67 -11.65
CA PHE A 139 0.35 -4.31 -10.49
C PHE A 139 0.25 -5.39 -9.40
N GLU A 140 1.37 -5.69 -8.79
CA GLU A 140 1.48 -6.59 -7.64
C GLU A 140 1.88 -5.81 -6.40
N ARG A 141 1.16 -6.03 -5.29
CA ARG A 141 1.51 -5.43 -3.99
C ARG A 141 2.84 -5.97 -3.49
N LYS A 142 3.68 -5.07 -3.03
CA LYS A 142 4.98 -5.37 -2.41
C LYS A 142 4.97 -5.13 -0.89
N THR A 143 3.80 -4.78 -0.34
CA THR A 143 3.54 -4.67 1.09
C THR A 143 2.82 -5.91 1.62
N ALA A 144 2.92 -6.14 2.93
CA ALA A 144 2.04 -7.02 3.68
C ALA A 144 1.01 -6.16 4.44
N ARG A 145 -0.16 -6.73 4.74
CA ARG A 145 -1.20 -6.09 5.54
C ARG A 145 -1.32 -6.78 6.88
N VAL A 146 -1.29 -5.99 7.95
CA VAL A 146 -1.55 -6.46 9.32
C VAL A 146 -2.89 -5.88 9.78
N VAL A 147 -3.78 -6.76 10.24
CA VAL A 147 -5.09 -6.44 10.78
C VAL A 147 -5.11 -6.85 12.25
N VAL A 148 -5.38 -5.92 13.15
CA VAL A 148 -5.42 -6.17 14.60
C VAL A 148 -6.83 -5.95 15.08
N ASN A 149 -7.45 -7.01 15.59
CA ASN A 149 -8.72 -6.95 16.28
C ASN A 149 -8.47 -6.96 17.80
N ILE A 150 -9.06 -6.00 18.51
CA ILE A 150 -8.97 -5.92 19.95
C ILE A 150 -10.39 -5.97 20.51
N THR A 151 -10.66 -6.94 21.38
CA THR A 151 -11.95 -7.07 22.05
C THR A 151 -11.84 -6.60 23.51
N ALA A 152 -12.65 -5.62 23.89
CA ALA A 152 -12.62 -4.98 25.21
C ALA A 152 -12.84 -5.95 26.39
N SER A 153 -13.48 -7.12 26.16
CA SER A 153 -13.72 -8.13 27.19
C SER A 153 -12.42 -8.73 27.77
N SER A 154 -11.30 -8.49 27.15
CA SER A 154 -10.01 -9.07 27.53
C SER A 154 -9.26 -8.25 28.58
N PHE A 155 -9.72 -7.04 28.86
CA PHE A 155 -9.03 -6.11 29.77
C PHE A 155 -9.83 -5.81 31.04
N THR A 156 -10.90 -6.55 31.30
CA THR A 156 -12.00 -6.16 32.20
C THR A 156 -11.74 -6.22 33.68
N ASN A 157 -10.68 -6.84 34.18
CA ASN A 157 -10.49 -6.99 35.62
C ASN A 157 -9.50 -6.00 36.25
N GLU A 158 -8.70 -5.33 35.46
CA GLU A 158 -7.66 -4.38 35.94
C GLU A 158 -7.83 -2.97 35.44
N PHE A 159 -8.70 -2.72 34.42
CA PHE A 159 -8.80 -1.43 33.76
C PHE A 159 -10.26 -1.00 33.61
N THR A 160 -10.72 -0.14 34.49
CA THR A 160 -12.13 0.31 34.52
C THR A 160 -12.48 1.33 33.43
N ASN A 161 -11.48 2.02 32.85
CA ASN A 161 -11.66 3.04 31.80
C ASN A 161 -10.58 2.90 30.74
N LEU A 162 -10.58 1.78 30.00
CA LEU A 162 -9.59 1.54 28.99
C LEU A 162 -9.91 2.36 27.72
N ASN A 163 -9.08 3.35 27.44
CA ASN A 163 -9.13 4.06 26.16
C ASN A 163 -8.01 3.54 25.25
N LEU A 164 -8.41 2.82 24.20
CA LEU A 164 -7.49 2.31 23.18
C LEU A 164 -7.36 3.37 22.08
N ASN A 165 -6.35 4.19 22.17
CA ASN A 165 -6.19 5.28 21.20
C ASN A 165 -5.23 4.93 20.07
N ASP A 166 -4.20 4.14 20.34
CA ASP A 166 -3.16 3.88 19.35
C ASP A 166 -2.74 2.41 19.34
N VAL A 167 -2.73 1.84 18.15
CA VAL A 167 -2.12 0.54 17.87
C VAL A 167 -0.96 0.76 16.91
N TYR A 168 0.16 0.14 17.24
CA TYR A 168 1.39 0.21 16.46
C TYR A 168 1.74 -1.17 15.90
N VAL A 169 2.26 -1.20 14.68
CA VAL A 169 2.89 -2.40 14.11
C VAL A 169 4.35 -2.08 13.86
N PHE A 170 5.25 -2.93 14.34
CA PHE A 170 6.68 -2.74 14.19
C PHE A 170 7.15 -3.36 12.87
N SER A 171 7.72 -2.55 12.00
CA SER A 171 8.20 -2.98 10.69
C SER A 171 9.32 -2.07 10.18
N GLN A 172 10.07 -2.53 9.20
CA GLN A 172 10.92 -1.64 8.42
C GLN A 172 10.09 -0.72 7.56
N THR A 173 10.63 0.45 7.24
CA THR A 173 9.94 1.44 6.39
C THR A 173 10.34 1.40 4.93
N ASN A 174 11.35 0.60 4.57
CA ASN A 174 11.83 0.46 3.19
C ASN A 174 11.38 -0.86 2.57
N ILE A 175 11.08 -0.85 1.29
CA ILE A 175 10.80 -2.04 0.48
C ILE A 175 11.77 -2.04 -0.69
N PRO A 176 12.54 -3.12 -0.92
CA PRO A 176 12.58 -4.33 -0.08
C PRO A 176 13.19 -4.07 1.30
N ALA A 177 12.71 -4.84 2.28
CA ALA A 177 13.28 -4.82 3.63
C ALA A 177 14.68 -5.42 3.60
N THR A 178 15.58 -4.90 4.44
CA THR A 178 16.92 -5.48 4.61
C THR A 178 16.89 -6.57 5.67
N PRO A 179 17.66 -7.68 5.55
CA PRO A 179 17.61 -8.79 6.51
C PRO A 179 17.93 -8.38 7.96
N VAL A 180 18.69 -7.32 8.15
CA VAL A 180 19.13 -6.80 9.46
C VAL A 180 18.69 -5.35 9.68
N GLY A 181 17.63 -4.91 9.02
CA GLY A 181 17.16 -3.53 9.12
C GLY A 181 16.46 -3.24 10.45
N ASP A 182 16.54 -1.98 10.87
CA ASP A 182 15.83 -1.48 12.04
C ASP A 182 14.33 -1.41 11.80
N VAL A 183 13.55 -1.91 12.76
CA VAL A 183 12.10 -1.73 12.75
C VAL A 183 11.74 -0.37 13.36
N LYS A 184 10.66 0.21 12.86
CA LYS A 184 10.05 1.46 13.33
C LYS A 184 8.63 1.19 13.79
N GLU A 185 8.13 2.05 14.63
CA GLU A 185 6.70 2.07 14.98
C GLU A 185 5.90 2.63 13.82
N ILE A 186 4.93 1.87 13.35
CA ILE A 186 3.97 2.28 12.35
C ILE A 186 2.63 2.40 13.05
N THR A 187 2.11 3.62 13.17
CA THR A 187 0.79 3.86 13.76
C THR A 187 -0.29 3.36 12.81
N ALA A 188 -1.08 2.40 13.25
CA ALA A 188 -2.09 1.76 12.42
C ALA A 188 -3.29 2.68 12.15
N TYR A 189 -3.90 2.51 10.97
CA TYR A 189 -5.17 3.13 10.61
C TYR A 189 -6.33 2.51 11.39
N HIS A 190 -7.25 3.36 11.85
CA HIS A 190 -8.51 2.94 12.45
C HIS A 190 -9.64 3.85 11.95
N ASP A 191 -10.68 3.24 11.37
CA ASP A 191 -11.86 3.96 10.88
C ASP A 191 -12.85 4.23 12.02
N GLY A 192 -12.61 5.30 12.77
CA GLY A 192 -13.49 5.81 13.83
C GLY A 192 -12.90 5.76 15.23
N TYR A 193 -13.02 6.86 15.95
CA TYR A 193 -12.67 6.96 17.36
C TYR A 193 -13.59 6.10 18.22
N GLY A 194 -13.02 5.21 19.01
CA GLY A 194 -13.74 4.53 20.10
C GLY A 194 -14.86 3.57 19.70
N VAL A 195 -14.96 3.16 18.45
CA VAL A 195 -15.99 2.23 18.01
C VAL A 195 -15.51 0.80 18.23
N ASN A 196 -16.06 0.15 19.26
CA ASN A 196 -15.86 -1.27 19.50
C ASN A 196 -16.12 -2.09 18.23
N GLY A 197 -15.16 -2.92 17.85
CA GLY A 197 -15.32 -3.92 16.79
C GLY A 197 -14.78 -3.58 15.41
N LYS A 198 -14.22 -2.38 15.18
CA LYS A 198 -13.48 -2.11 13.93
C LYS A 198 -12.01 -2.51 14.10
N PRO A 199 -11.39 -3.14 13.08
CA PRO A 199 -9.99 -3.52 13.13
C PRO A 199 -9.06 -2.31 12.96
N TRP A 200 -7.87 -2.42 13.54
CA TRP A 200 -6.74 -1.58 13.23
C TRP A 200 -5.98 -2.19 12.05
N ILE A 201 -5.54 -1.36 11.11
CA ILE A 201 -4.92 -1.81 9.86
C ILE A 201 -3.61 -1.09 9.65
N ALA A 202 -2.55 -1.84 9.35
CA ALA A 202 -1.28 -1.29 8.91
C ALA A 202 -0.77 -1.99 7.65
N LEU A 203 -0.19 -1.23 6.73
CA LEU A 203 0.63 -1.75 5.65
C LEU A 203 2.08 -1.72 6.09
N VAL A 204 2.76 -2.84 5.93
CA VAL A 204 4.11 -3.06 6.45
C VAL A 204 5.02 -3.67 5.41
N ALA A 205 6.33 -3.54 5.60
CA ALA A 205 7.29 -4.21 4.74
C ALA A 205 7.26 -5.72 4.96
N PRO A 206 7.28 -6.54 3.90
CA PRO A 206 7.50 -7.97 4.03
C PRO A 206 8.86 -8.24 4.66
N ASN A 207 8.93 -9.19 5.60
CA ASN A 207 10.17 -9.54 6.28
C ASN A 207 10.17 -10.99 6.76
N ALA A 208 11.36 -11.51 7.05
CA ALA A 208 11.52 -12.77 7.74
C ALA A 208 11.09 -12.65 9.23
N ALA A 209 10.78 -13.79 9.83
CA ALA A 209 10.46 -13.84 11.26
C ALA A 209 11.62 -13.37 12.14
N ASP A 210 11.31 -12.61 13.20
CA ASP A 210 12.26 -12.18 14.21
C ASP A 210 11.57 -12.27 15.61
N ALA A 211 11.92 -13.31 16.36
CA ALA A 211 11.29 -13.63 17.63
C ALA A 211 11.63 -12.62 18.74
N ASP A 212 12.73 -11.91 18.62
CA ASP A 212 13.24 -11.04 19.71
C ASP A 212 12.68 -9.62 19.64
N LYS A 213 12.11 -9.23 18.51
CA LYS A 213 11.56 -7.88 18.31
C LYS A 213 10.10 -7.77 18.68
N ASN A 214 9.67 -6.59 19.09
CA ASN A 214 8.26 -6.28 19.25
C ASN A 214 7.59 -6.29 17.87
N PHE A 215 6.36 -6.79 17.82
CA PHE A 215 5.58 -6.85 16.59
C PHE A 215 4.34 -5.95 16.64
N ILE A 216 3.52 -6.06 17.68
CA ILE A 216 2.35 -5.20 17.87
C ILE A 216 2.51 -4.48 19.20
N GLY A 217 2.29 -3.17 19.20
CA GLY A 217 2.19 -2.35 20.40
C GLY A 217 0.77 -1.80 20.54
N VAL A 218 0.24 -1.86 21.75
CA VAL A 218 -1.06 -1.28 22.08
C VAL A 218 -0.85 -0.27 23.19
N LYS A 219 -1.21 1.00 22.94
CA LYS A 219 -1.14 2.04 23.96
C LYS A 219 -2.45 2.08 24.73
N VAL A 220 -2.34 1.85 26.02
CA VAL A 220 -3.46 1.73 26.93
C VAL A 220 -3.42 2.88 27.92
N TYR A 221 -4.53 3.58 28.05
CA TYR A 221 -4.73 4.62 29.06
C TYR A 221 -5.72 4.13 30.11
N SER A 222 -5.42 4.38 31.34
CA SER A 222 -6.33 4.18 32.47
C SER A 222 -6.08 5.26 33.51
N ASP A 223 -7.00 5.42 34.45
CA ASP A 223 -6.82 6.36 35.56
C ASP A 223 -5.58 6.04 36.41
N GLU A 224 -5.13 4.78 36.40
CA GLU A 224 -3.93 4.33 37.10
C GLU A 224 -2.63 4.72 36.38
N TYR A 225 -2.63 4.77 35.03
CA TYR A 225 -1.43 5.07 34.26
C TYR A 225 -1.30 6.56 33.87
N GLY A 226 -2.31 7.37 34.25
CA GLY A 226 -2.31 8.82 33.98
C GLY A 226 -2.27 9.17 32.49
N GLU A 227 -1.90 10.43 32.21
CA GLU A 227 -1.88 10.98 30.83
C GLU A 227 -0.91 10.28 29.86
N TYR A 228 0.11 9.58 30.38
CA TYR A 228 1.13 8.96 29.52
C TYR A 228 0.76 7.57 29.03
N GLY A 229 -0.19 6.91 29.67
CA GLY A 229 -0.59 5.55 29.33
C GLY A 229 0.53 4.52 29.50
N LYS A 230 0.23 3.27 29.17
CA LYS A 230 1.18 2.14 29.18
C LYS A 230 1.21 1.46 27.82
N MET A 231 2.40 1.10 27.35
CA MET A 231 2.56 0.29 26.15
C MET A 231 2.58 -1.20 26.51
N LEU A 232 1.69 -1.95 25.86
CA LEU A 232 1.67 -3.41 25.90
C LEU A 232 2.20 -3.93 24.57
N TYR A 233 3.03 -4.99 24.61
CA TYR A 233 3.67 -5.50 23.40
C TYR A 233 3.37 -6.97 23.17
N VAL A 234 3.08 -7.30 21.92
CA VAL A 234 3.18 -8.67 21.41
C VAL A 234 4.58 -8.80 20.79
N LYS A 235 5.36 -9.75 21.31
CA LYS A 235 6.70 -10.06 20.79
C LYS A 235 6.64 -11.09 19.67
N GLY A 236 7.66 -11.03 18.83
CA GLY A 236 7.87 -11.96 17.72
C GLY A 236 7.23 -11.45 16.43
N ILE A 237 8.04 -10.82 15.57
CA ILE A 237 7.63 -10.48 14.21
C ILE A 237 7.52 -11.80 13.43
N PRO A 238 6.35 -12.12 12.86
CA PRO A 238 6.19 -13.33 12.04
C PRO A 238 6.82 -13.15 10.65
N ASN A 239 6.91 -14.23 9.88
CA ASN A 239 7.22 -14.13 8.46
C ASN A 239 6.04 -13.47 7.74
N LEU A 240 6.29 -12.32 7.12
CA LEU A 240 5.31 -11.53 6.38
C LEU A 240 5.66 -11.51 4.89
N GLU A 241 4.73 -11.96 4.06
CA GLU A 241 4.89 -12.05 2.62
C GLU A 241 4.18 -10.89 1.91
N ALA A 242 4.76 -10.42 0.81
CA ALA A 242 4.18 -9.40 -0.04
C ALA A 242 2.80 -9.84 -0.58
N GLY A 243 1.85 -8.90 -0.61
CA GLY A 243 0.50 -9.15 -1.08
C GLY A 243 -0.37 -10.02 -0.17
N LYS A 244 0.11 -10.39 1.02
CA LYS A 244 -0.64 -11.19 1.99
C LYS A 244 -1.22 -10.33 3.12
N SER A 245 -2.35 -10.79 3.70
CA SER A 245 -3.01 -10.18 4.85
C SER A 245 -2.97 -11.11 6.06
N TYR A 246 -2.62 -10.57 7.21
CA TYR A 246 -2.47 -11.30 8.47
C TYR A 246 -3.37 -10.68 9.53
N THR A 247 -4.23 -11.49 10.14
CA THR A 247 -5.18 -11.03 11.16
C THR A 247 -4.79 -11.55 12.54
N TYR A 248 -4.66 -10.64 13.49
CA TYR A 248 -4.34 -10.90 14.87
C TYR A 248 -5.51 -10.51 15.77
N ASN A 249 -5.98 -11.45 16.58
CA ASN A 249 -7.04 -11.23 17.57
C ASN A 249 -6.39 -11.15 18.94
N LEU A 250 -6.28 -9.97 19.48
CA LEU A 250 -5.75 -9.75 20.83
C LEU A 250 -6.88 -9.94 21.86
N LYS A 251 -6.63 -10.82 22.82
CA LYS A 251 -7.55 -11.17 23.91
C LYS A 251 -6.91 -10.86 25.24
#